data_30efe2f6c71a1e59450124512d4bd356
#
_entry.id   30efe2f6c71a1e59450124512d4bd356
#
_cell.length_a   1.000
_cell.length_b   1.000
_cell.length_c   1.000
_cell.angle_alpha   90.00
_cell.angle_beta   90.00
_cell.angle_gamma   90.00
#
_symmetry.space_group_name_H-M   'P 1'
#
loop_
_entity.id
_entity.type
_entity.pdbx_description
1 polymer ?
#
loop_
_entity_poly.entity_id
_entity_poly.type
_entity_poly.pdbx_seq_one_letter_code
_entity_poly.pdbx_strand_id
1 'polypeptide(L)'
;MIYLLKISIILIFLFHSNFNLATLLKQLSFKNPYLLFSFFLHLRHLNKTMAKNLHNDVCNENIFNGLFKKYAKDLHDFLYYKYGERLNPKDKVQEAFIKLWENCGKISPEKAKSFLFTVGNNAMLNEIKHQKVVLNYTKLKQKTHTNENPEFLLEENEYLQRVQKALSNLTEAQRVAFLLNRIEGKKHKEIAELLDISTKAVEKRIYGALKKLKEDIKEL
;
A
#
# COMPACT_ATOMS: atom_id res chain seq x y z
N MET A 1 9.86 -36.67 24.28
CA MET A 1 8.45 -36.20 24.17
C MET A 1 7.91 -35.62 25.48
N ILE A 2 8.10 -36.24 26.62
CA ILE A 2 7.59 -35.76 27.95
C ILE A 2 8.22 -34.42 28.38
N TYR A 3 9.46 -34.13 28.04
CA TYR A 3 10.13 -32.85 28.35
C TYR A 3 9.58 -31.64 27.58
N LEU A 4 9.19 -31.81 26.32
CA LEU A 4 8.58 -30.75 25.51
C LEU A 4 7.18 -30.35 26.00
N LEU A 5 6.40 -31.33 26.48
CA LEU A 5 5.10 -31.07 27.08
C LEU A 5 5.19 -30.31 28.41
N LYS A 6 6.19 -30.61 29.27
CA LYS A 6 6.44 -29.88 30.51
C LYS A 6 6.88 -28.42 30.24
N ILE A 7 7.68 -28.17 29.21
CA ILE A 7 8.09 -26.81 28.82
C ILE A 7 6.89 -25.99 28.30
N SER A 8 6.01 -26.61 27.52
CA SER A 8 4.79 -25.95 27.01
C SER A 8 3.83 -25.54 28.12
N ILE A 9 3.65 -26.40 29.14
CA ILE A 9 2.80 -26.10 30.30
C ILE A 9 3.39 -24.98 31.16
N ILE A 10 4.70 -24.94 31.34
CA ILE A 10 5.41 -23.87 32.07
C ILE A 10 5.28 -22.52 31.33
N LEU A 11 5.36 -22.51 30.00
CA LEU A 11 5.13 -21.30 29.21
C LEU A 11 3.70 -20.77 29.30
N ILE A 12 2.72 -21.64 29.33
CA ILE A 12 1.30 -21.26 29.51
C ILE A 12 1.05 -20.71 30.94
N PHE A 13 1.72 -21.26 31.95
CA PHE A 13 1.59 -20.75 33.35
C PHE A 13 2.32 -19.41 33.57
N LEU A 14 3.43 -19.14 32.86
CA LEU A 14 4.14 -17.85 32.93
C LEU A 14 3.38 -16.72 32.23
N PHE A 15 2.48 -17.05 31.33
CA PHE A 15 1.64 -16.05 30.65
C PHE A 15 0.42 -15.61 31.46
N HIS A 16 0.02 -16.39 32.49
CA HIS A 16 -1.23 -16.15 33.23
C HIS A 16 -1.05 -15.70 34.67
N SER A 17 0.14 -15.65 35.24
CA SER A 17 0.32 -15.23 36.63
C SER A 17 1.64 -14.45 36.80
N ASN A 18 1.53 -13.30 37.48
CA ASN A 18 2.67 -12.50 37.96
C ASN A 18 3.50 -13.30 39.01
N PHE A 19 4.04 -14.46 38.64
CA PHE A 19 4.81 -15.30 39.53
C PHE A 19 6.31 -15.02 39.43
N ASN A 20 6.96 -14.87 40.60
CA ASN A 20 8.35 -14.55 40.73
C ASN A 20 9.25 -15.67 40.18
N LEU A 21 10.02 -15.39 39.11
CA LEU A 21 10.92 -16.31 38.38
C LEU A 21 11.89 -17.07 39.31
N ALA A 22 12.29 -16.45 40.42
CA ALA A 22 13.21 -17.03 41.40
C ALA A 22 12.64 -18.26 42.14
N THR A 23 11.34 -18.31 42.35
CA THR A 23 10.65 -19.44 43.03
C THR A 23 10.51 -20.64 42.11
N LEU A 24 10.34 -20.41 40.82
CA LEU A 24 10.23 -21.46 39.79
C LEU A 24 11.58 -22.13 39.52
N LEU A 25 12.66 -21.36 39.56
CA LEU A 25 14.02 -21.89 39.37
C LEU A 25 14.48 -22.80 40.52
N LYS A 26 13.95 -22.61 41.73
CA LYS A 26 14.23 -23.48 42.88
C LYS A 26 13.50 -24.83 42.81
N GLN A 27 12.33 -24.89 42.14
CA GLN A 27 11.57 -26.15 41.99
C GLN A 27 12.02 -27.00 40.80
N LEU A 28 12.71 -26.39 39.79
CA LEU A 28 13.28 -27.12 38.69
C LEU A 28 14.73 -27.53 39.02
N SER A 29 14.85 -28.71 39.66
CA SER A 29 16.15 -29.33 39.98
C SER A 29 16.87 -29.75 38.67
N PHE A 30 17.45 -28.79 37.95
CA PHE A 30 18.29 -29.06 36.79
C PHE A 30 19.67 -29.50 37.27
N LYS A 31 19.92 -30.81 37.25
CA LYS A 31 21.23 -31.41 37.57
C LYS A 31 22.36 -31.07 36.61
N ASN A 32 22.09 -30.37 35.50
CA ASN A 32 23.08 -30.06 34.48
C ASN A 32 23.15 -28.55 34.21
N PRO A 33 24.24 -27.85 34.59
CA PRO A 33 24.37 -26.38 34.44
C PRO A 33 24.43 -25.93 32.97
N TYR A 34 24.83 -26.80 32.03
CA TYR A 34 24.85 -26.48 30.60
C TYR A 34 23.45 -26.33 29.99
N LEU A 35 22.48 -27.08 30.49
CA LEU A 35 21.08 -26.95 30.06
C LEU A 35 20.43 -25.65 30.54
N LEU A 36 20.75 -25.20 31.74
CA LEU A 36 20.32 -23.89 32.27
C LEU A 36 20.93 -22.73 31.47
N PHE A 37 22.21 -22.82 31.13
CA PHE A 37 22.88 -21.79 30.36
C PHE A 37 22.32 -21.68 28.92
N SER A 38 22.09 -22.82 28.26
CA SER A 38 21.46 -22.87 26.94
C SER A 38 20.03 -22.33 26.95
N PHE A 39 19.26 -22.67 28.00
CA PHE A 39 17.89 -22.15 28.18
C PHE A 39 17.87 -20.63 28.42
N PHE A 40 18.80 -20.10 29.22
CA PHE A 40 18.93 -18.65 29.45
C PHE A 40 19.35 -17.90 28.19
N LEU A 41 20.25 -18.46 27.38
CA LEU A 41 20.64 -17.89 26.09
C LEU A 41 19.45 -17.88 25.13
N HIS A 42 18.66 -18.92 25.09
CA HIS A 42 17.48 -19.00 24.24
C HIS A 42 16.37 -18.01 24.68
N LEU A 43 16.11 -17.88 25.99
CA LEU A 43 15.20 -16.86 26.53
C LEU A 43 15.70 -15.44 26.25
N ARG A 44 17.00 -15.19 26.35
CA ARG A 44 17.60 -13.89 26.05
C ARG A 44 17.48 -13.54 24.57
N HIS A 45 17.60 -14.53 23.70
CA HIS A 45 17.41 -14.37 22.26
C HIS A 45 15.94 -14.13 21.90
N LEU A 46 15.01 -14.86 22.52
CA LEU A 46 13.58 -14.67 22.37
C LEU A 46 13.13 -13.27 22.88
N ASN A 47 13.60 -12.85 24.07
CA ASN A 47 13.30 -11.51 24.59
C ASN A 47 13.87 -10.39 23.69
N LYS A 48 15.08 -10.59 23.13
CA LYS A 48 15.70 -9.60 22.24
C LYS A 48 14.96 -9.51 20.90
N THR A 49 14.45 -10.61 20.36
CA THR A 49 13.61 -10.65 19.15
C THR A 49 12.22 -10.10 19.40
N MET A 50 11.59 -10.41 20.53
CA MET A 50 10.29 -9.86 20.93
C MET A 50 10.37 -8.36 21.18
N ALA A 51 11.37 -7.87 21.91
CA ALA A 51 11.57 -6.43 22.16
C ALA A 51 11.90 -5.66 20.87
N LYS A 52 12.65 -6.26 19.93
CA LYS A 52 12.94 -5.63 18.64
C LYS A 52 11.68 -5.54 17.76
N ASN A 53 10.80 -6.52 17.83
CA ASN A 53 9.54 -6.50 17.10
C ASN A 53 8.55 -5.50 17.70
N LEU A 54 8.52 -5.34 19.02
CA LEU A 54 7.61 -4.40 19.71
C LEU A 54 7.92 -2.93 19.39
N HIS A 55 9.18 -2.60 19.08
CA HIS A 55 9.59 -1.21 18.75
C HIS A 55 9.50 -0.87 17.27
N ASN A 56 9.34 -1.86 16.38
CA ASN A 56 9.32 -1.66 14.94
C ASN A 56 8.05 -2.24 14.30
N ASP A 57 6.91 -2.08 14.98
CA ASP A 57 5.62 -2.59 14.56
C ASP A 57 4.76 -1.47 13.99
N VAL A 58 4.03 -1.75 12.93
CA VAL A 58 3.07 -0.81 12.31
C VAL A 58 1.96 -0.41 13.29
N CYS A 59 1.69 -1.20 14.33
CA CYS A 59 0.75 -0.85 15.42
C CYS A 59 1.25 0.32 16.30
N ASN A 60 2.53 0.69 16.20
CA ASN A 60 3.04 1.89 16.85
C ASN A 60 2.53 3.13 16.09
N GLU A 61 1.85 4.02 16.81
CA GLU A 61 1.23 5.22 16.24
C GLU A 61 2.24 6.12 15.51
N ASN A 62 3.46 6.28 16.04
CA ASN A 62 4.48 7.09 15.40
C ASN A 62 4.95 6.48 14.07
N ILE A 63 5.09 5.16 14.01
CA ILE A 63 5.46 4.43 12.79
C ILE A 63 4.32 4.53 11.78
N PHE A 64 3.08 4.29 12.21
CA PHE A 64 1.91 4.41 11.35
C PHE A 64 1.75 5.82 10.77
N ASN A 65 1.88 6.86 11.61
CA ASN A 65 1.84 8.27 11.18
C ASN A 65 2.97 8.59 10.20
N GLY A 66 4.16 8.03 10.42
CA GLY A 66 5.28 8.14 9.48
C GLY A 66 4.97 7.51 8.12
N LEU A 67 4.37 6.32 8.10
CA LEU A 67 3.94 5.64 6.89
C LEU A 67 2.83 6.42 6.17
N PHE A 68 1.88 6.97 6.93
CA PHE A 68 0.80 7.80 6.37
C PHE A 68 1.37 9.03 5.67
N LYS A 69 2.20 9.82 6.36
CA LYS A 69 2.84 11.01 5.78
C LYS A 69 3.67 10.68 4.53
N LYS A 70 4.32 9.52 4.53
CA LYS A 70 5.19 9.10 3.43
C LYS A 70 4.43 8.60 2.20
N TYR A 71 3.36 7.82 2.40
CA TYR A 71 2.74 7.07 1.30
C TYR A 71 1.33 7.53 0.92
N ALA A 72 0.62 8.33 1.73
CA ALA A 72 -0.76 8.68 1.44
C ALA A 72 -0.90 9.47 0.13
N LYS A 73 -0.05 10.49 -0.08
CA LYS A 73 -0.04 11.25 -1.33
C LYS A 73 0.35 10.38 -2.52
N ASP A 74 1.42 9.61 -2.38
CA ASP A 74 1.93 8.78 -3.46
C ASP A 74 0.93 7.70 -3.90
N LEU A 75 0.23 7.10 -2.94
CA LEU A 75 -0.85 6.14 -3.23
C LEU A 75 -2.03 6.82 -3.91
N HIS A 76 -2.42 8.01 -3.43
CA HIS A 76 -3.48 8.79 -4.05
C HIS A 76 -3.15 9.10 -5.53
N ASP A 77 -1.98 9.66 -5.79
CA ASP A 77 -1.56 10.05 -7.13
C ASP A 77 -1.48 8.84 -8.07
N PHE A 78 -0.96 7.72 -7.57
CA PHE A 78 -0.95 6.46 -8.32
C PHE A 78 -2.36 6.00 -8.70
N LEU A 79 -3.30 5.97 -7.74
CA LEU A 79 -4.68 5.54 -7.99
C LEU A 79 -5.42 6.52 -8.92
N TYR A 80 -5.23 7.82 -8.70
CA TYR A 80 -5.82 8.88 -9.52
C TYR A 80 -5.36 8.81 -10.98
N TYR A 81 -4.05 8.73 -11.22
CA TYR A 81 -3.52 8.66 -12.60
C TYR A 81 -3.84 7.35 -13.30
N LYS A 82 -4.02 6.29 -12.54
CA LYS A 82 -4.37 4.97 -13.10
C LYS A 82 -5.84 4.84 -13.43
N TYR A 83 -6.72 5.27 -12.54
CA TYR A 83 -8.16 4.98 -12.57
C TYR A 83 -9.04 6.21 -12.77
N GLY A 84 -8.52 7.41 -12.53
CA GLY A 84 -9.27 8.67 -12.60
C GLY A 84 -10.03 9.00 -11.33
N GLU A 85 -10.58 10.21 -11.29
CA GLU A 85 -11.27 10.78 -10.13
C GLU A 85 -12.62 10.11 -9.82
N ARG A 86 -13.30 9.59 -10.84
CA ARG A 86 -14.65 8.99 -10.72
C ARG A 86 -14.76 7.89 -9.66
N LEU A 87 -13.67 7.23 -9.35
CA LEU A 87 -13.63 6.11 -8.42
C LEU A 87 -13.23 6.51 -7.00
N ASN A 88 -13.25 7.83 -6.70
CA ASN A 88 -12.91 8.39 -5.40
C ASN A 88 -11.58 7.84 -4.85
N PRO A 89 -10.43 8.13 -5.49
CA PRO A 89 -9.12 7.63 -5.06
C PRO A 89 -8.84 7.95 -3.59
N LYS A 90 -9.28 9.12 -3.13
CA LYS A 90 -9.10 9.58 -1.75
C LYS A 90 -9.71 8.63 -0.72
N ASP A 91 -10.93 8.16 -0.97
CA ASP A 91 -11.61 7.21 -0.08
C ASP A 91 -10.89 5.85 -0.08
N LYS A 92 -10.40 5.43 -1.25
CA LYS A 92 -9.66 4.17 -1.38
C LYS A 92 -8.30 4.21 -0.68
N VAL A 93 -7.65 5.38 -0.61
CA VAL A 93 -6.46 5.59 0.22
C VAL A 93 -6.79 5.41 1.69
N GLN A 94 -7.85 6.05 2.17
CA GLN A 94 -8.29 5.91 3.58
C GLN A 94 -8.61 4.45 3.91
N GLU A 95 -9.36 3.77 3.05
CA GLU A 95 -9.68 2.34 3.20
C GLU A 95 -8.40 1.48 3.28
N ALA A 96 -7.40 1.76 2.46
CA ALA A 96 -6.13 1.04 2.48
C ALA A 96 -5.37 1.23 3.80
N PHE A 97 -5.35 2.44 4.36
CA PHE A 97 -4.72 2.72 5.65
C PHE A 97 -5.50 2.12 6.83
N ILE A 98 -6.84 2.11 6.79
CA ILE A 98 -7.67 1.40 7.78
C ILE A 98 -7.31 -0.09 7.78
N LYS A 99 -7.24 -0.72 6.61
CA LYS A 99 -6.84 -2.13 6.48
C LYS A 99 -5.41 -2.39 6.93
N LEU A 100 -4.48 -1.45 6.73
CA LEU A 100 -3.13 -1.54 7.27
C LEU A 100 -3.15 -1.54 8.80
N TRP A 101 -3.93 -0.66 9.41
CA TRP A 101 -4.08 -0.59 10.87
C TRP A 101 -4.70 -1.86 11.44
N GLU A 102 -5.78 -2.37 10.85
CA GLU A 102 -6.43 -3.63 11.25
C GLU A 102 -5.48 -4.84 11.18
N ASN A 103 -4.48 -4.80 10.32
CA ASN A 103 -3.51 -5.86 10.13
C ASN A 103 -2.10 -5.50 10.62
N CYS A 104 -1.97 -4.45 11.43
CA CYS A 104 -0.70 -3.86 11.83
C CYS A 104 0.27 -4.89 12.44
N GLY A 105 -0.21 -5.81 13.30
CA GLY A 105 0.63 -6.84 13.92
C GLY A 105 1.10 -7.96 12.99
N LYS A 106 0.61 -8.00 11.74
CA LYS A 106 0.98 -9.01 10.73
C LYS A 106 1.88 -8.45 9.65
N ILE A 107 1.99 -7.12 9.55
CA ILE A 107 2.67 -6.41 8.48
C ILE A 107 3.85 -5.64 9.05
N SER A 108 5.05 -5.95 8.57
CA SER A 108 6.23 -5.16 8.94
C SER A 108 6.25 -3.82 8.20
N PRO A 109 6.87 -2.76 8.77
CA PRO A 109 6.96 -1.44 8.15
C PRO A 109 7.54 -1.47 6.73
N GLU A 110 8.49 -2.38 6.44
CA GLU A 110 9.10 -2.54 5.12
C GLU A 110 8.10 -3.04 4.08
N LYS A 111 7.11 -3.85 4.50
CA LYS A 111 6.05 -4.40 3.64
C LYS A 111 4.83 -3.49 3.54
N ALA A 112 4.73 -2.46 4.38
CA ALA A 112 3.57 -1.58 4.44
C ALA A 112 3.28 -0.90 3.09
N LYS A 113 4.31 -0.44 2.35
CA LYS A 113 4.14 0.15 1.02
C LYS A 113 3.46 -0.82 0.06
N SER A 114 4.03 -2.01 -0.11
CA SER A 114 3.48 -3.02 -1.03
C SER A 114 2.05 -3.43 -0.66
N PHE A 115 1.78 -3.56 0.65
CA PHE A 115 0.44 -3.82 1.14
C PHE A 115 -0.55 -2.71 0.77
N LEU A 116 -0.22 -1.45 1.05
CA LEU A 116 -1.06 -0.29 0.76
C LEU A 116 -1.40 -0.18 -0.73
N PHE A 117 -0.41 -0.32 -1.60
CA PHE A 117 -0.60 -0.25 -3.04
C PHE A 117 -1.44 -1.43 -3.57
N THR A 118 -1.25 -2.62 -3.02
CA THR A 118 -2.07 -3.80 -3.37
C THR A 118 -3.51 -3.62 -2.94
N VAL A 119 -3.74 -3.20 -1.70
CA VAL A 119 -5.10 -3.00 -1.15
C VAL A 119 -5.82 -1.89 -1.90
N GLY A 120 -5.18 -0.73 -2.10
CA GLY A 120 -5.76 0.38 -2.84
C GLY A 120 -6.10 0.00 -4.29
N ASN A 121 -5.19 -0.68 -4.98
CA ASN A 121 -5.42 -1.16 -6.35
C ASN A 121 -6.59 -2.16 -6.42
N ASN A 122 -6.67 -3.11 -5.47
CA ASN A 122 -7.77 -4.08 -5.41
C ASN A 122 -9.11 -3.41 -5.09
N ALA A 123 -9.13 -2.41 -4.22
CA ALA A 123 -10.33 -1.63 -3.91
C ALA A 123 -10.86 -0.93 -5.17
N MET A 124 -9.99 -0.32 -5.98
CA MET A 124 -10.35 0.27 -7.27
C MET A 124 -10.92 -0.75 -8.25
N LEU A 125 -10.27 -1.92 -8.39
CA LEU A 125 -10.74 -2.99 -9.28
C LEU A 125 -12.10 -3.53 -8.86
N ASN A 126 -12.36 -3.65 -7.57
CA ASN A 126 -13.66 -4.08 -7.04
C ASN A 126 -14.74 -3.02 -7.33
N GLU A 127 -14.42 -1.74 -7.17
CA GLU A 127 -15.33 -0.64 -7.51
C GLU A 127 -15.72 -0.64 -9.00
N ILE A 128 -14.74 -0.84 -9.90
CA ILE A 128 -15.00 -0.97 -11.35
C ILE A 128 -15.94 -2.15 -11.64
N LYS A 129 -15.73 -3.30 -10.99
CA LYS A 129 -16.61 -4.45 -11.14
C LYS A 129 -18.01 -4.14 -10.66
N HIS A 130 -18.14 -3.50 -9.51
CA HIS A 130 -19.43 -3.10 -8.94
C HIS A 130 -20.17 -2.14 -9.87
N GLN A 131 -19.50 -1.09 -10.36
CA GLN A 131 -20.10 -0.11 -11.29
C GLN A 131 -20.54 -0.77 -12.61
N LYS A 132 -19.81 -1.75 -13.15
CA LYS A 132 -20.24 -2.51 -14.34
C LYS A 132 -21.55 -3.27 -14.08
N VAL A 133 -21.71 -3.84 -12.89
CA VAL A 133 -22.97 -4.52 -12.52
C VAL A 133 -24.10 -3.50 -12.41
N VAL A 134 -23.90 -2.39 -11.72
CA VAL A 134 -24.90 -1.32 -11.58
C VAL A 134 -25.30 -0.74 -12.93
N LEU A 135 -24.33 -0.45 -13.82
CA LEU A 135 -24.60 0.06 -15.17
C LEU A 135 -25.41 -0.91 -16.04
N ASN A 136 -25.24 -2.21 -15.86
CA ASN A 136 -26.07 -3.19 -16.57
C ASN A 136 -27.52 -3.16 -16.11
N TYR A 137 -27.78 -2.83 -14.86
CA TYR A 137 -29.16 -2.63 -14.34
C TYR A 137 -29.75 -1.26 -14.72
N THR A 138 -28.92 -0.20 -14.83
CA THR A 138 -29.38 1.18 -15.09
C THR A 138 -29.47 1.53 -16.57
N LYS A 139 -28.93 0.74 -17.49
CA LYS A 139 -29.12 0.92 -18.95
C LYS A 139 -30.58 0.88 -19.38
N LEU A 140 -31.50 0.57 -18.48
CA LEU A 140 -32.94 0.62 -18.69
C LEU A 140 -33.57 1.99 -18.36
N LYS A 141 -32.83 2.98 -17.89
CA LYS A 141 -33.37 4.33 -17.58
C LYS A 141 -32.39 5.46 -17.86
N GLN A 142 -32.83 6.30 -18.82
CA GLN A 142 -32.64 7.75 -18.98
C GLN A 142 -31.35 8.33 -19.57
N LYS A 143 -31.61 9.02 -20.69
CA LYS A 143 -30.85 10.18 -21.23
C LYS A 143 -31.37 11.46 -20.57
N THR A 144 -30.49 12.36 -20.18
CA THR A 144 -30.80 13.78 -19.97
C THR A 144 -29.68 14.65 -20.50
N HIS A 145 -30.04 15.63 -21.30
CA HIS A 145 -29.18 16.67 -21.87
C HIS A 145 -29.17 17.89 -20.94
N THR A 146 -28.02 18.58 -20.86
CA THR A 146 -27.93 19.97 -20.43
C THR A 146 -27.08 20.75 -21.42
N ASN A 147 -27.64 21.88 -21.90
CA ASN A 147 -26.98 22.84 -22.78
C ASN A 147 -26.49 24.02 -21.95
N GLU A 148 -25.23 24.42 -22.11
CA GLU A 148 -24.76 25.76 -21.83
C GLU A 148 -23.64 26.13 -22.78
N ASN A 149 -23.72 27.31 -23.39
CA ASN A 149 -22.81 27.86 -24.39
C ASN A 149 -22.14 29.13 -23.83
N PRO A 150 -20.85 29.38 -24.03
CA PRO A 150 -20.36 30.36 -24.99
C PRO A 150 -18.98 30.13 -25.59
N GLU A 151 -18.70 30.70 -26.73
CA GLU A 151 -17.62 30.48 -27.67
C GLU A 151 -16.17 30.63 -27.16
N PHE A 152 -15.89 31.48 -26.19
CA PHE A 152 -14.53 31.65 -25.64
C PHE A 152 -14.11 30.50 -24.71
N LEU A 153 -15.06 29.85 -24.06
CA LEU A 153 -14.83 28.62 -23.27
C LEU A 153 -14.66 27.40 -24.18
N LEU A 154 -15.00 27.47 -25.45
CA LEU A 154 -14.92 26.36 -26.40
C LEU A 154 -13.47 26.01 -26.77
N GLU A 155 -12.61 26.97 -27.07
CA GLU A 155 -11.22 26.72 -27.48
C GLU A 155 -10.38 26.14 -26.33
N GLU A 156 -10.53 26.66 -25.11
CA GLU A 156 -9.86 26.13 -23.93
C GLU A 156 -10.38 24.73 -23.58
N ASN A 157 -11.69 24.53 -23.70
CA ASN A 157 -12.30 23.21 -23.51
C ASN A 157 -11.90 22.20 -24.58
N GLU A 158 -11.80 22.61 -25.84
CA GLU A 158 -11.36 21.74 -26.93
C GLU A 158 -9.91 21.31 -26.75
N TYR A 159 -9.00 22.23 -26.41
CA TYR A 159 -7.62 21.90 -26.12
C TYR A 159 -7.49 20.93 -24.95
N LEU A 160 -8.19 21.20 -23.84
CA LEU A 160 -8.22 20.33 -22.67
C LEU A 160 -8.79 18.95 -23.02
N GLN A 161 -9.86 18.89 -23.81
CA GLN A 161 -10.43 17.60 -24.25
C GLN A 161 -9.46 16.82 -25.12
N ARG A 162 -8.71 17.50 -26.01
CA ARG A 162 -7.67 16.88 -26.85
C ARG A 162 -6.54 16.30 -26.00
N VAL A 163 -6.04 17.07 -25.03
CA VAL A 163 -5.01 16.58 -24.08
C VAL A 163 -5.52 15.40 -23.27
N GLN A 164 -6.76 15.47 -22.76
CA GLN A 164 -7.37 14.36 -22.03
C GLN A 164 -7.53 13.12 -22.90
N LYS A 165 -7.93 13.28 -24.15
CA LYS A 165 -8.03 12.18 -25.12
C LYS A 165 -6.66 11.58 -25.40
N ALA A 166 -5.63 12.38 -25.68
CA ALA A 166 -4.27 11.91 -25.89
C ALA A 166 -3.73 11.15 -24.66
N LEU A 167 -3.96 11.67 -23.45
CA LEU A 167 -3.59 10.97 -22.22
C LEU A 167 -4.37 9.65 -22.03
N SER A 168 -5.64 9.60 -22.44
CA SER A 168 -6.45 8.38 -22.37
C SER A 168 -5.99 7.28 -23.33
N ASN A 169 -5.38 7.66 -24.46
CA ASN A 169 -4.80 6.74 -25.44
C ASN A 169 -3.50 6.06 -24.95
N LEU A 170 -2.86 6.61 -23.90
CA LEU A 170 -1.71 5.97 -23.27
C LEU A 170 -2.14 4.68 -22.54
N THR A 171 -1.24 3.71 -22.51
CA THR A 171 -1.42 2.59 -21.58
C THR A 171 -1.39 3.09 -20.12
N GLU A 172 -2.09 2.40 -19.21
CA GLU A 172 -2.08 2.77 -17.79
C GLU A 172 -0.66 2.96 -17.25
N ALA A 173 0.25 2.05 -17.60
CA ALA A 173 1.62 2.08 -17.16
C ALA A 173 2.41 3.29 -17.71
N GLN A 174 2.15 3.70 -18.95
CA GLN A 174 2.75 4.90 -19.56
C GLN A 174 2.18 6.15 -18.92
N ARG A 175 0.86 6.24 -18.77
CA ARG A 175 0.17 7.40 -18.20
C ARG A 175 0.60 7.66 -16.76
N VAL A 176 0.61 6.65 -15.90
CA VAL A 176 1.05 6.79 -14.50
C VAL A 176 2.50 7.28 -14.44
N ALA A 177 3.45 6.62 -15.13
CA ALA A 177 4.85 7.00 -15.09
C ALA A 177 5.08 8.42 -15.62
N PHE A 178 4.39 8.79 -16.71
CA PHE A 178 4.48 10.11 -17.33
C PHE A 178 3.93 11.21 -16.41
N LEU A 179 2.75 11.02 -15.82
CA LEU A 179 2.13 12.03 -14.97
C LEU A 179 2.86 12.18 -13.63
N LEU A 180 3.35 11.10 -13.02
CA LEU A 180 4.22 11.18 -11.84
C LEU A 180 5.51 11.97 -12.12
N ASN A 181 6.06 11.89 -13.32
CA ASN A 181 7.23 12.65 -13.69
C ASN A 181 6.90 14.12 -14.03
N ARG A 182 5.86 14.37 -14.83
CA ARG A 182 5.57 15.72 -15.35
C ARG A 182 4.78 16.61 -14.42
N ILE A 183 3.83 16.03 -13.69
CA ILE A 183 2.96 16.76 -12.76
C ILE A 183 3.57 16.78 -11.35
N GLU A 184 3.97 15.60 -10.84
CA GLU A 184 4.52 15.50 -9.48
C GLU A 184 6.03 15.80 -9.41
N GLY A 185 6.70 15.99 -10.55
CA GLY A 185 8.12 16.29 -10.59
C GLY A 185 9.05 15.16 -10.11
N LYS A 186 8.53 13.94 -9.97
CA LYS A 186 9.32 12.81 -9.46
C LYS A 186 10.43 12.41 -10.44
N LYS A 187 11.62 12.13 -9.90
CA LYS A 187 12.75 11.59 -10.66
C LYS A 187 12.48 10.14 -11.05
N HIS A 188 13.10 9.67 -12.14
CA HIS A 188 12.94 8.29 -12.61
C HIS A 188 13.25 7.24 -11.54
N LYS A 189 14.24 7.49 -10.69
CA LYS A 189 14.59 6.61 -9.57
C LYS A 189 13.47 6.53 -8.54
N GLU A 190 12.87 7.65 -8.17
CA GLU A 190 11.76 7.72 -7.21
C GLU A 190 10.52 7.01 -7.75
N ILE A 191 10.22 7.17 -9.05
CA ILE A 191 9.13 6.46 -9.72
C ILE A 191 9.41 4.95 -9.78
N ALA A 192 10.66 4.56 -10.04
CA ALA A 192 11.07 3.17 -10.06
C ALA A 192 10.89 2.51 -8.69
N GLU A 193 11.33 3.18 -7.61
CA GLU A 193 11.12 2.75 -6.24
C GLU A 193 9.63 2.73 -5.86
N LEU A 194 8.84 3.71 -6.31
CA LEU A 194 7.41 3.79 -6.02
C LEU A 194 6.64 2.64 -6.67
N LEU A 195 6.89 2.36 -7.94
CA LEU A 195 6.17 1.38 -8.74
C LEU A 195 6.77 -0.03 -8.66
N ASP A 196 7.87 -0.22 -7.92
CA ASP A 196 8.61 -1.47 -7.79
C ASP A 196 9.05 -2.05 -9.15
N ILE A 197 9.68 -1.19 -9.97
CA ILE A 197 10.20 -1.52 -11.30
C ILE A 197 11.60 -0.94 -11.50
N SER A 198 12.31 -1.39 -12.54
CA SER A 198 13.63 -0.82 -12.86
C SER A 198 13.53 0.61 -13.42
N THR A 199 14.56 1.42 -13.19
CA THR A 199 14.67 2.79 -13.75
C THR A 199 14.58 2.78 -15.28
N LYS A 200 15.17 1.79 -15.95
CA LYS A 200 15.06 1.59 -17.40
C LYS A 200 13.61 1.35 -17.85
N ALA A 201 12.82 0.63 -17.05
CA ALA A 201 11.40 0.43 -17.34
C ALA A 201 10.61 1.74 -17.22
N VAL A 202 10.94 2.59 -16.24
CA VAL A 202 10.34 3.94 -16.12
C VAL A 202 10.67 4.79 -17.33
N GLU A 203 11.94 4.86 -17.72
CA GLU A 203 12.39 5.58 -18.92
C GLU A 203 11.63 5.13 -20.16
N LYS A 204 11.57 3.82 -20.41
CA LYS A 204 10.83 3.25 -21.54
C LYS A 204 9.37 3.66 -21.55
N ARG A 205 8.71 3.67 -20.36
CA ARG A 205 7.30 4.09 -20.22
C ARG A 205 7.13 5.57 -20.55
N ILE A 206 8.00 6.44 -20.03
CA ILE A 206 7.94 7.88 -20.23
C ILE A 206 8.24 8.25 -21.70
N TYR A 207 9.29 7.67 -22.30
CA TYR A 207 9.60 7.89 -23.71
C TYR A 207 8.49 7.37 -24.63
N GLY A 208 7.93 6.20 -24.33
CA GLY A 208 6.80 5.67 -25.07
C GLY A 208 5.55 6.55 -24.96
N ALA A 209 5.30 7.14 -23.79
CA ALA A 209 4.23 8.12 -23.62
C ALA A 209 4.47 9.38 -24.45
N LEU A 210 5.67 9.96 -24.35
CA LEU A 210 6.04 11.16 -25.12
C LEU A 210 5.92 10.95 -26.63
N LYS A 211 6.33 9.78 -27.12
CA LYS A 211 6.21 9.46 -28.56
C LYS A 211 4.75 9.48 -28.99
N LYS A 212 3.86 8.76 -28.28
CA LYS A 212 2.43 8.73 -28.58
C LYS A 212 1.77 10.09 -28.48
N LEU A 213 2.06 10.85 -27.40
CA LEU A 213 1.52 12.19 -27.25
C LEU A 213 1.94 13.14 -28.37
N LYS A 214 3.18 13.02 -28.87
CA LYS A 214 3.64 13.80 -30.03
C LYS A 214 2.94 13.41 -31.33
N GLU A 215 2.63 12.13 -31.51
CA GLU A 215 1.86 11.62 -32.65
C GLU A 215 0.43 12.15 -32.57
N ASP A 216 -0.26 11.96 -31.44
CA ASP A 216 -1.65 12.37 -31.23
C ASP A 216 -1.84 13.93 -31.30
N ILE A 217 -0.82 14.72 -30.91
CA ILE A 217 -0.86 16.19 -30.94
C ILE A 217 -0.43 16.75 -32.32
N LYS A 218 0.36 16.03 -33.11
CA LYS A 218 0.74 16.48 -34.47
C LYS A 218 -0.38 16.32 -35.50
N GLU A 219 -1.32 15.44 -35.26
CA GLU A 219 -2.51 15.27 -36.10
C GLU A 219 -3.61 16.31 -35.81
N LEU A 220 -3.29 17.30 -34.99
CA LEU A 220 -4.14 18.40 -34.57
C LEU A 220 -3.61 19.75 -35.08
#